data_a33d61f22423d0264c77c45b067890a4
#
_entry.id   a33d61f22423d0264c77c45b067890a4
#
_cell.length_a   1.000
_cell.length_b   1.000
_cell.length_c   1.000
_cell.angle_alpha   90.00
_cell.angle_beta   90.00
_cell.angle_gamma   90.00
#
_symmetry.space_group_name_H-M   'P 1'
#
loop_
_entity.id
_entity.type
_entity.pdbx_description
1 polymer ?
#
loop_
_entity_poly.entity_id
_entity_poly.type
_entity_poly.pdbx_seq_one_letter_code
_entity_poly.pdbx_strand_id
1 'polypeptide(L)'
;MTTTQKLQKRLNDSKAMRWTALIIVSFTMMMAYFFTDVMGPLEAPLTTKGKIVYFDNGTYMSADALMNVCPSIASEGDIAVGNTYCTEIIGEDGNTATESLTVSSTINGLGWSNGDYGIFSGAYGYINVFLLMLFFGGLILDKMGVRFTGVMSTALMFVGAAIKWYAVDNGFSGEMFGLPTQVVIACLGFAIYGMGCEIAGITVTKVIAKWFTGHEMALAMGLQVALARVGTACALFFALPIAQSAGTVSAPVMFGASALCIGLISYIVYCVMDKKLDNSIANQETAGESEEQFKFSDLKVIFCNKGFWLITFLCLIFYAAVFPFLKFATNLMIIKYGVTPDLAGMIPGLLPFGTMLLTPLFGSLYDKMGKGATLMIIGSVLLTIVHVLFAMPLLNVWWFAVIVMILLGITFSLVPSAMWPSVPKIIPMKQLGSAYAIIFYIQNIGLSMVPVLIGNVIAANTNDGTTDYTMPMSIFALFGAIAVVISVLLKIVDKKQGYGLEKSNIE
;
A
#
# COMPACT_ATOMS: atom_id res chain seq x y z
N MET A 1 58.27 14.15 17.89
CA MET A 1 57.16 13.65 18.72
C MET A 1 55.87 13.77 17.88
N THR A 2 55.51 12.71 17.25
CA THR A 2 54.32 12.61 16.39
C THR A 2 53.09 12.36 17.28
N THR A 3 52.31 13.38 17.52
CA THR A 3 51.03 13.25 18.24
C THR A 3 50.05 12.52 17.35
N THR A 4 49.88 11.23 17.54
CA THR A 4 48.84 10.42 16.93
C THR A 4 47.51 10.95 17.46
N GLN A 5 46.86 11.83 16.71
CA GLN A 5 45.46 12.16 16.93
C GLN A 5 44.66 10.85 16.84
N LYS A 6 44.16 10.34 17.96
CA LYS A 6 43.15 9.30 17.99
C LYS A 6 41.95 9.86 17.23
N LEU A 7 41.72 9.43 15.97
CA LEU A 7 40.49 9.66 15.25
C LEU A 7 39.34 9.20 16.15
N GLN A 8 38.61 10.15 16.72
CA GLN A 8 37.39 9.83 17.45
C GLN A 8 36.43 9.15 16.45
N LYS A 9 36.14 7.87 16.69
CA LYS A 9 35.19 7.10 15.87
C LYS A 9 33.84 7.83 15.83
N ARG A 10 33.32 8.08 14.62
CA ARG A 10 31.95 8.56 14.44
C ARG A 10 30.97 7.52 14.97
N LEU A 11 29.81 7.96 15.46
CA LEU A 11 28.83 7.05 16.01
C LEU A 11 28.28 6.07 14.93
N ASN A 12 28.23 6.52 13.68
CA ASN A 12 27.83 5.70 12.53
C ASN A 12 28.94 4.73 12.05
N ASP A 13 30.17 4.83 12.53
CA ASP A 13 31.18 3.79 12.29
C ASP A 13 30.88 2.50 13.08
N SER A 14 30.07 2.60 14.14
CA SER A 14 29.58 1.43 14.87
C SER A 14 28.48 0.72 14.10
N LYS A 15 28.76 -0.51 13.65
CA LYS A 15 27.78 -1.36 12.96
C LYS A 15 26.49 -1.51 13.79
N ALA A 16 26.61 -1.77 15.11
CA ALA A 16 25.46 -1.91 15.99
C ALA A 16 24.57 -0.66 15.99
N MET A 17 25.15 0.54 16.08
CA MET A 17 24.38 1.78 16.13
C MET A 17 23.67 2.09 14.80
N ARG A 18 24.34 1.86 13.64
CA ARG A 18 23.73 2.01 12.32
C ARG A 18 22.52 1.10 12.16
N TRP A 19 22.71 -0.18 12.46
CA TRP A 19 21.64 -1.17 12.32
C TRP A 19 20.50 -0.95 13.32
N THR A 20 20.78 -0.48 14.54
CA THR A 20 19.73 -0.08 15.50
C THR A 20 18.90 1.08 14.95
N ALA A 21 19.55 2.12 14.41
CA ALA A 21 18.83 3.23 13.76
C ALA A 21 17.95 2.74 12.61
N LEU A 22 18.48 1.86 11.75
CA LEU A 22 17.72 1.26 10.65
C LEU A 22 16.51 0.46 11.14
N ILE A 23 16.68 -0.38 12.17
CA ILE A 23 15.58 -1.21 12.71
C ILE A 23 14.45 -0.33 13.23
N ILE A 24 14.77 0.75 13.96
CA ILE A 24 13.76 1.68 14.51
C ILE A 24 12.94 2.31 13.39
N VAL A 25 13.61 2.90 12.39
CA VAL A 25 12.87 3.59 11.31
C VAL A 25 12.15 2.61 10.38
N SER A 26 12.72 1.42 10.16
CA SER A 26 12.08 0.37 9.36
C SER A 26 10.88 -0.25 10.05
N PHE A 27 10.90 -0.43 11.38
CA PHE A 27 9.75 -0.86 12.15
C PHE A 27 8.61 0.15 12.03
N THR A 28 8.89 1.44 12.15
CA THR A 28 7.89 2.50 11.99
C THR A 28 7.25 2.43 10.60
N MET A 29 8.03 2.25 9.54
CA MET A 29 7.50 2.11 8.18
C MET A 29 6.75 0.80 7.97
N MET A 30 7.18 -0.30 8.57
CA MET A 30 6.46 -1.58 8.52
C MET A 30 5.06 -1.44 9.13
N MET A 31 4.94 -0.78 10.29
CA MET A 31 3.64 -0.52 10.93
C MET A 31 2.81 0.50 10.14
N ALA A 32 3.45 1.47 9.49
CA ALA A 32 2.76 2.37 8.58
C ALA A 32 2.12 1.60 7.41
N TYR A 33 2.85 0.74 6.72
CA TYR A 33 2.30 -0.04 5.61
C TYR A 33 1.24 -1.06 6.08
N PHE A 34 1.40 -1.65 7.27
CA PHE A 34 0.32 -2.43 7.89
C PHE A 34 -0.97 -1.59 8.01
N PHE A 35 -0.87 -0.39 8.58
CA PHE A 35 -2.03 0.47 8.80
C PHE A 35 -2.65 1.01 7.50
N THR A 36 -1.83 1.19 6.45
CA THR A 36 -2.31 1.58 5.12
C THR A 36 -3.26 0.54 4.54
N ASP A 37 -2.96 -0.75 4.73
CA ASP A 37 -3.63 -1.84 4.05
C ASP A 37 -4.59 -2.63 4.95
N VAL A 38 -4.65 -2.33 6.26
CA VAL A 38 -5.44 -3.05 7.27
C VAL A 38 -6.94 -3.15 6.94
N MET A 39 -7.49 -2.19 6.21
CA MET A 39 -8.92 -2.17 5.86
C MET A 39 -9.24 -2.97 4.58
N GLY A 40 -8.24 -3.39 3.80
CA GLY A 40 -8.47 -4.17 2.59
C GLY A 40 -9.21 -5.49 2.84
N PRO A 41 -8.74 -6.36 3.76
CA PRO A 41 -9.44 -7.60 4.11
C PRO A 41 -10.78 -7.39 4.83
N LEU A 42 -11.06 -6.16 5.27
CA LEU A 42 -12.27 -5.81 6.02
C LEU A 42 -13.36 -5.20 5.12
N GLU A 43 -13.20 -5.20 3.79
CA GLU A 43 -14.21 -4.65 2.87
C GLU A 43 -15.59 -5.23 3.13
N ALA A 44 -15.73 -6.57 3.20
CA ALA A 44 -17.01 -7.21 3.45
C ALA A 44 -17.63 -6.82 4.80
N PRO A 45 -16.92 -6.88 5.96
CA PRO A 45 -17.44 -6.36 7.22
C PRO A 45 -17.75 -4.87 7.24
N LEU A 46 -17.05 -4.06 6.45
CA LEU A 46 -17.34 -2.63 6.34
C LEU A 46 -18.61 -2.35 5.55
N THR A 47 -18.85 -3.11 4.48
CA THR A 47 -19.96 -2.86 3.55
C THR A 47 -21.24 -3.62 3.89
N THR A 48 -21.17 -4.66 4.73
CA THR A 48 -22.37 -5.38 5.18
C THR A 48 -23.02 -4.64 6.34
N LYS A 49 -24.37 -4.54 6.32
CA LYS A 49 -25.15 -3.99 7.44
C LYS A 49 -25.51 -5.09 8.41
N GLY A 50 -25.43 -4.79 9.71
CA GLY A 50 -25.79 -5.73 10.77
C GLY A 50 -24.69 -6.75 11.06
N LYS A 51 -25.05 -7.81 11.79
CA LYS A 51 -24.10 -8.86 12.22
C LYS A 51 -23.77 -9.80 11.06
N ILE A 52 -22.49 -10.06 10.84
CA ILE A 52 -21.98 -11.10 9.94
C ILE A 52 -21.61 -12.31 10.77
N VAL A 53 -22.04 -13.47 10.32
CA VAL A 53 -21.82 -14.77 10.97
C VAL A 53 -20.86 -15.59 10.11
N TYR A 54 -19.77 -16.04 10.69
CA TYR A 54 -18.79 -16.92 10.06
C TYR A 54 -18.94 -18.33 10.61
N PHE A 55 -18.79 -19.34 9.78
CA PHE A 55 -19.00 -20.75 10.14
C PHE A 55 -17.70 -21.55 10.05
N ASP A 56 -17.66 -22.68 10.74
CA ASP A 56 -16.50 -23.58 10.78
C ASP A 56 -16.12 -24.16 9.42
N ASN A 57 -17.09 -24.28 8.50
CA ASN A 57 -16.83 -24.69 7.10
C ASN A 57 -16.19 -23.58 6.25
N GLY A 58 -15.91 -22.41 6.84
CA GLY A 58 -15.31 -21.25 6.17
C GLY A 58 -16.29 -20.41 5.34
N THR A 59 -17.60 -20.70 5.39
CA THR A 59 -18.60 -19.82 4.78
C THR A 59 -19.00 -18.69 5.73
N TYR A 60 -19.66 -17.67 5.20
CA TYR A 60 -20.22 -16.59 6.01
C TYR A 60 -21.53 -16.08 5.39
N MET A 61 -22.38 -15.48 6.20
CA MET A 61 -23.59 -14.77 5.75
C MET A 61 -23.99 -13.69 6.75
N SER A 62 -24.86 -12.77 6.32
CA SER A 62 -25.46 -11.82 7.26
C SER A 62 -26.42 -12.53 8.22
N ALA A 63 -26.59 -11.98 9.42
CA ALA A 63 -27.54 -12.53 10.38
C ALA A 63 -28.96 -12.57 9.80
N ASP A 64 -29.35 -11.53 9.02
CA ASP A 64 -30.64 -11.50 8.33
C ASP A 64 -30.80 -12.67 7.35
N ALA A 65 -29.76 -12.97 6.56
CA ALA A 65 -29.78 -14.10 5.64
C ALA A 65 -29.87 -15.43 6.40
N LEU A 66 -29.15 -15.59 7.53
CA LEU A 66 -29.21 -16.77 8.36
C LEU A 66 -30.62 -16.96 8.99
N MET A 67 -31.23 -15.89 9.49
CA MET A 67 -32.60 -15.92 10.04
C MET A 67 -33.65 -16.30 8.98
N ASN A 68 -33.45 -15.87 7.73
CA ASN A 68 -34.33 -16.25 6.62
C ASN A 68 -34.25 -17.74 6.28
N VAL A 69 -33.07 -18.34 6.37
CA VAL A 69 -32.84 -19.77 6.08
C VAL A 69 -33.13 -20.65 7.30
N CYS A 70 -32.96 -20.12 8.51
CA CYS A 70 -33.23 -20.82 9.79
C CYS A 70 -34.31 -20.09 10.59
N PRO A 71 -35.59 -20.30 10.31
CA PRO A 71 -36.70 -19.64 11.03
C PRO A 71 -36.76 -19.91 12.55
N SER A 72 -35.98 -20.85 13.04
CA SER A 72 -35.83 -21.10 14.48
C SER A 72 -35.08 -20.00 15.24
N ILE A 73 -34.39 -19.12 14.54
CA ILE A 73 -33.66 -17.97 15.10
C ILE A 73 -34.62 -16.77 15.16
N ALA A 74 -35.03 -16.38 16.38
CA ALA A 74 -35.99 -15.31 16.57
C ALA A 74 -35.38 -13.89 16.45
N SER A 75 -34.09 -13.75 16.76
CA SER A 75 -33.40 -12.47 16.75
C SER A 75 -31.88 -12.63 16.51
N GLU A 76 -31.23 -11.55 16.05
CA GLU A 76 -29.76 -11.51 15.94
C GLU A 76 -29.02 -11.82 17.25
N GLY A 77 -29.69 -11.56 18.40
CA GLY A 77 -29.14 -11.83 19.73
C GLY A 77 -29.00 -13.34 20.04
N ASP A 78 -29.78 -14.16 19.37
CA ASP A 78 -29.77 -15.63 19.55
C ASP A 78 -28.59 -16.29 18.80
N ILE A 79 -27.95 -15.53 17.89
CA ILE A 79 -26.80 -16.01 17.12
C ILE A 79 -25.53 -15.84 17.97
N ALA A 80 -25.07 -16.96 18.54
CA ALA A 80 -23.88 -17.01 19.39
C ALA A 80 -22.81 -17.94 18.81
N VAL A 81 -21.54 -17.63 19.08
CA VAL A 81 -20.41 -18.48 18.72
C VAL A 81 -20.55 -19.85 19.39
N GLY A 82 -20.31 -20.91 18.63
CA GLY A 82 -20.48 -22.31 19.07
C GLY A 82 -21.88 -22.87 18.83
N ASN A 83 -22.89 -22.07 18.50
CA ASN A 83 -24.20 -22.55 18.11
C ASN A 83 -24.18 -23.23 16.76
N THR A 84 -24.91 -24.32 16.60
CA THR A 84 -25.06 -25.04 15.34
C THR A 84 -26.49 -24.87 14.83
N TYR A 85 -26.59 -24.45 13.58
CA TYR A 85 -27.86 -24.25 12.87
C TYR A 85 -27.95 -25.22 11.70
N CYS A 86 -29.16 -25.77 11.48
CA CYS A 86 -29.42 -26.63 10.35
C CYS A 86 -30.03 -25.78 9.21
N THR A 87 -29.39 -25.74 8.09
CA THR A 87 -29.87 -25.05 6.88
C THR A 87 -30.27 -26.07 5.82
N GLU A 88 -31.36 -25.84 5.14
CA GLU A 88 -31.74 -26.63 3.96
C GLU A 88 -31.07 -26.03 2.73
N ILE A 89 -30.19 -26.80 2.11
CA ILE A 89 -29.53 -26.42 0.86
C ILE A 89 -30.18 -27.22 -0.27
N ILE A 90 -30.71 -26.53 -1.29
CA ILE A 90 -31.20 -27.16 -2.51
C ILE A 90 -29.99 -27.36 -3.42
N GLY A 91 -29.58 -28.61 -3.62
CA GLY A 91 -28.49 -28.97 -4.54
C GLY A 91 -28.85 -28.66 -6.00
N GLU A 92 -27.85 -28.61 -6.87
CA GLU A 92 -28.04 -28.41 -8.33
C GLU A 92 -28.92 -29.51 -8.97
N ASP A 93 -29.06 -30.63 -8.31
CA ASP A 93 -29.90 -31.79 -8.67
C ASP A 93 -31.35 -31.67 -8.15
N GLY A 94 -31.70 -30.57 -7.49
CA GLY A 94 -33.02 -30.31 -6.91
C GLY A 94 -33.32 -31.06 -5.59
N ASN A 95 -32.33 -31.79 -5.05
CA ASN A 95 -32.49 -32.46 -3.78
C ASN A 95 -32.17 -31.52 -2.60
N THR A 96 -33.03 -31.54 -1.57
CA THR A 96 -32.81 -30.77 -0.35
C THR A 96 -31.87 -31.54 0.57
N ALA A 97 -30.68 -31.00 0.83
CA ALA A 97 -29.74 -31.52 1.81
C ALA A 97 -29.76 -30.61 3.05
N THR A 98 -29.80 -31.20 4.24
CA THR A 98 -29.66 -30.44 5.47
C THR A 98 -28.17 -30.36 5.84
N GLU A 99 -27.61 -29.15 5.83
CA GLU A 99 -26.27 -28.91 6.30
C GLU A 99 -26.29 -28.28 7.68
N SER A 100 -25.45 -28.78 8.59
CA SER A 100 -25.27 -28.20 9.92
C SER A 100 -24.11 -27.20 9.88
N LEU A 101 -24.40 -25.93 10.18
CA LEU A 101 -23.42 -24.84 10.22
C LEU A 101 -23.17 -24.43 11.67
N THR A 102 -21.93 -24.57 12.14
CA THR A 102 -21.53 -24.13 13.47
C THR A 102 -20.89 -22.74 13.38
N VAL A 103 -21.36 -21.80 14.20
CA VAL A 103 -20.85 -20.42 14.23
C VAL A 103 -19.44 -20.39 14.83
N SER A 104 -18.45 -20.04 14.04
CA SER A 104 -17.05 -19.89 14.47
C SER A 104 -16.76 -18.49 15.04
N SER A 105 -17.31 -17.45 14.42
CA SER A 105 -17.15 -16.06 14.86
C SER A 105 -18.27 -15.16 14.33
N THR A 106 -18.42 -13.98 14.95
CA THR A 106 -19.35 -12.96 14.47
C THR A 106 -18.69 -11.60 14.49
N ILE A 107 -19.00 -10.75 13.50
CA ILE A 107 -18.52 -9.36 13.43
C ILE A 107 -19.71 -8.45 13.18
N ASN A 108 -19.80 -7.31 13.87
CA ASN A 108 -20.78 -6.29 13.57
C ASN A 108 -20.28 -5.45 12.37
N GLY A 109 -21.03 -5.53 11.26
CA GLY A 109 -20.75 -4.75 10.05
C GLY A 109 -21.17 -3.31 10.19
N LEU A 110 -20.51 -2.41 9.44
CA LEU A 110 -20.75 -0.97 9.52
C LEU A 110 -21.81 -0.47 8.53
N GLY A 111 -22.13 -1.24 7.49
CA GLY A 111 -23.15 -0.90 6.49
C GLY A 111 -22.76 0.24 5.56
N TRP A 112 -21.46 0.45 5.30
CA TRP A 112 -21.00 1.39 4.27
C TRP A 112 -21.43 0.90 2.88
N SER A 113 -21.67 1.81 1.94
CA SER A 113 -21.76 1.41 0.55
C SER A 113 -20.37 1.07 -0.02
N ASN A 114 -20.32 0.30 -1.11
CA ASN A 114 -19.06 0.08 -1.83
C ASN A 114 -18.46 1.39 -2.36
N GLY A 115 -19.31 2.39 -2.68
CA GLY A 115 -18.88 3.74 -3.01
C GLY A 115 -18.20 4.45 -1.84
N ASP A 116 -18.78 4.36 -0.63
CA ASP A 116 -18.20 4.93 0.59
C ASP A 116 -16.84 4.29 0.90
N TYR A 117 -16.73 2.97 0.76
CA TYR A 117 -15.46 2.26 0.92
C TYR A 117 -14.41 2.72 -0.12
N GLY A 118 -14.84 2.95 -1.37
CA GLY A 118 -13.97 3.50 -2.41
C GLY A 118 -13.47 4.91 -2.08
N ILE A 119 -14.37 5.81 -1.63
CA ILE A 119 -14.03 7.17 -1.19
C ILE A 119 -13.06 7.13 -0.01
N PHE A 120 -13.34 6.30 0.98
CA PHE A 120 -12.46 6.08 2.14
C PHE A 120 -11.08 5.56 1.69
N SER A 121 -11.04 4.56 0.81
CA SER A 121 -9.77 3.99 0.32
C SER A 121 -8.92 4.99 -0.44
N GLY A 122 -9.54 5.93 -1.18
CA GLY A 122 -8.88 7.03 -1.85
C GLY A 122 -8.39 8.14 -0.93
N ALA A 123 -8.97 8.26 0.27
CA ALA A 123 -8.70 9.35 1.20
C ALA A 123 -7.24 9.43 1.67
N TYR A 124 -6.50 8.33 1.64
CA TYR A 124 -5.06 8.30 1.91
C TYR A 124 -4.28 9.41 1.20
N GLY A 125 -4.59 9.66 -0.06
CA GLY A 125 -3.86 10.62 -0.88
C GLY A 125 -4.47 12.03 -0.93
N TYR A 126 -5.66 12.29 -0.35
CA TYR A 126 -6.36 13.56 -0.55
C TYR A 126 -5.54 14.77 -0.11
N ILE A 127 -4.98 14.77 1.08
CA ILE A 127 -4.16 15.89 1.56
C ILE A 127 -2.88 16.03 0.72
N ASN A 128 -2.25 14.93 0.34
CA ASN A 128 -1.05 14.93 -0.48
C ASN A 128 -1.31 15.51 -1.87
N VAL A 129 -2.47 15.18 -2.47
CA VAL A 129 -2.85 15.65 -3.82
C VAL A 129 -3.37 17.08 -3.78
N PHE A 130 -4.37 17.39 -2.94
CA PHE A 130 -5.05 18.69 -2.98
C PHE A 130 -4.25 19.81 -2.32
N LEU A 131 -3.43 19.49 -1.30
CA LEU A 131 -2.62 20.49 -0.59
C LEU A 131 -1.12 20.42 -0.92
N LEU A 132 -0.72 19.63 -1.92
CA LEU A 132 0.68 19.48 -2.35
C LEU A 132 1.64 19.14 -1.19
N MET A 133 1.15 18.41 -0.17
CA MET A 133 1.89 18.22 1.08
C MET A 133 3.16 17.40 0.93
N LEU A 134 3.28 16.58 -0.12
CA LEU A 134 4.53 15.88 -0.44
C LEU A 134 5.65 16.87 -0.79
N PHE A 135 5.32 17.94 -1.53
CA PHE A 135 6.26 19.01 -1.84
C PHE A 135 6.64 19.81 -0.58
N PHE A 136 5.65 20.22 0.22
CA PHE A 136 5.92 20.93 1.48
C PHE A 136 6.66 20.06 2.48
N GLY A 137 6.39 18.76 2.54
CA GLY A 137 7.10 17.79 3.38
C GLY A 137 8.60 17.74 3.06
N GLY A 138 8.97 17.77 1.78
CA GLY A 138 10.36 17.87 1.34
C GLY A 138 11.03 19.16 1.80
N LEU A 139 10.34 20.31 1.65
CA LEU A 139 10.84 21.61 2.11
C LEU A 139 11.03 21.66 3.65
N ILE A 140 10.09 21.09 4.40
CA ILE A 140 10.19 20.98 5.87
C ILE A 140 11.39 20.12 6.23
N LEU A 141 11.58 18.96 5.54
CA LEU A 141 12.70 18.06 5.77
C LEU A 141 14.06 18.75 5.54
N ASP A 142 14.17 19.56 4.49
CA ASP A 142 15.40 20.26 4.17
C ASP A 142 15.71 21.40 5.14
N LYS A 143 14.68 22.13 5.62
CA LYS A 143 14.86 23.24 6.55
C LYS A 143 14.96 22.82 8.02
N MET A 144 14.15 21.85 8.44
CA MET A 144 14.00 21.46 9.84
C MET A 144 14.77 20.19 10.21
N GLY A 145 15.26 19.45 9.18
CA GLY A 145 16.03 18.23 9.33
C GLY A 145 15.22 16.99 9.72
N VAL A 146 15.91 15.84 9.74
CA VAL A 146 15.27 14.52 9.92
C VAL A 146 14.61 14.31 11.28
N ARG A 147 15.11 14.97 12.34
CA ARG A 147 14.53 14.82 13.70
C ARG A 147 13.15 15.43 13.79
N PHE A 148 13.04 16.73 13.47
CA PHE A 148 11.76 17.43 13.53
C PHE A 148 10.74 16.80 12.56
N THR A 149 11.14 16.63 11.29
CA THR A 149 10.22 16.11 10.25
C THR A 149 9.77 14.69 10.57
N GLY A 150 10.66 13.85 11.10
CA GLY A 150 10.30 12.49 11.45
C GLY A 150 9.37 12.39 12.66
N VAL A 151 9.57 13.19 13.72
CA VAL A 151 8.63 13.23 14.84
C VAL A 151 7.28 13.81 14.38
N MET A 152 7.28 14.86 13.57
CA MET A 152 6.07 15.45 13.02
C MET A 152 5.29 14.42 12.18
N SER A 153 5.96 13.74 11.26
CA SER A 153 5.31 12.76 10.37
C SER A 153 4.79 11.54 11.12
N THR A 154 5.54 11.00 12.08
CA THR A 154 5.10 9.88 12.91
C THR A 154 3.95 10.28 13.85
N ALA A 155 3.94 11.52 14.37
CA ALA A 155 2.83 12.05 15.13
C ALA A 155 1.57 12.20 14.28
N LEU A 156 1.68 12.71 13.04
CA LEU A 156 0.58 12.78 12.08
C LEU A 156 0.02 11.40 11.75
N MET A 157 0.90 10.40 11.54
CA MET A 157 0.45 9.02 11.33
C MET A 157 -0.35 8.50 12.53
N PHE A 158 0.14 8.70 13.75
CA PHE A 158 -0.54 8.25 14.96
C PHE A 158 -1.88 8.97 15.16
N VAL A 159 -1.92 10.30 15.04
CA VAL A 159 -3.15 11.10 15.20
C VAL A 159 -4.18 10.70 14.14
N GLY A 160 -3.77 10.59 12.87
CA GLY A 160 -4.65 10.14 11.78
C GLY A 160 -5.17 8.72 12.02
N ALA A 161 -4.32 7.82 12.51
CA ALA A 161 -4.71 6.46 12.86
C ALA A 161 -5.71 6.41 14.02
N ALA A 162 -5.51 7.24 15.05
CA ALA A 162 -6.41 7.34 16.18
C ALA A 162 -7.80 7.88 15.76
N ILE A 163 -7.84 8.90 14.90
CA ILE A 163 -9.10 9.43 14.32
C ILE A 163 -9.80 8.35 13.50
N LYS A 164 -9.09 7.64 12.64
CA LYS A 164 -9.65 6.53 11.83
C LYS A 164 -10.20 5.43 12.73
N TRP A 165 -9.45 5.00 13.74
CA TRP A 165 -9.91 4.01 14.70
C TRP A 165 -11.18 4.49 15.42
N TYR A 166 -11.17 5.72 15.95
CA TYR A 166 -12.31 6.30 16.65
C TYR A 166 -13.57 6.36 15.77
N ALA A 167 -13.40 6.69 14.48
CA ALA A 167 -14.51 6.71 13.53
C ALA A 167 -15.12 5.32 13.29
N VAL A 168 -14.27 4.28 13.19
CA VAL A 168 -14.72 2.90 12.93
C VAL A 168 -15.30 2.24 14.17
N ASP A 169 -14.81 2.60 15.36
CA ASP A 169 -15.23 2.03 16.65
C ASP A 169 -16.57 2.60 17.14
N ASN A 170 -16.88 3.85 16.77
CA ASN A 170 -18.08 4.53 17.24
C ASN A 170 -19.11 4.67 16.11
N GLY A 171 -20.36 4.34 16.43
CA GLY A 171 -21.48 4.58 15.54
C GLY A 171 -21.82 6.08 15.51
N PHE A 172 -21.67 6.70 14.34
CA PHE A 172 -22.09 8.08 14.09
C PHE A 172 -23.39 8.08 13.30
N SER A 173 -24.40 8.80 13.79
CA SER A 173 -25.65 9.02 13.06
C SER A 173 -25.55 10.30 12.22
N GLY A 174 -26.31 10.34 11.12
CA GLY A 174 -26.43 11.50 10.23
C GLY A 174 -25.45 11.47 9.06
N GLU A 175 -25.61 12.47 8.21
CA GLU A 175 -24.83 12.66 6.98
C GLU A 175 -24.09 14.01 7.00
N MET A 176 -22.92 14.01 6.42
CA MET A 176 -22.09 15.20 6.20
C MET A 176 -21.58 15.18 4.77
N PHE A 177 -21.78 16.24 4.02
CA PHE A 177 -21.43 16.34 2.58
C PHE A 177 -22.05 15.24 1.68
N GLY A 178 -23.23 14.70 2.06
CA GLY A 178 -23.88 13.61 1.32
C GLY A 178 -23.27 12.21 1.54
N LEU A 179 -22.46 12.07 2.58
CA LEU A 179 -21.84 10.81 3.01
C LEU A 179 -22.18 10.54 4.48
N PRO A 180 -22.19 9.27 4.93
CA PRO A 180 -22.29 8.96 6.34
C PRO A 180 -21.22 9.70 7.16
N THR A 181 -21.58 10.32 8.28
CA THR A 181 -20.65 11.08 9.13
C THR A 181 -19.44 10.23 9.54
N GLN A 182 -19.67 8.94 9.81
CA GLN A 182 -18.61 7.98 10.14
C GLN A 182 -17.57 7.87 9.02
N VAL A 183 -17.99 7.79 7.76
CA VAL A 183 -17.11 7.71 6.59
C VAL A 183 -16.28 8.99 6.47
N VAL A 184 -16.90 10.17 6.63
CA VAL A 184 -16.19 11.46 6.54
C VAL A 184 -15.09 11.56 7.60
N ILE A 185 -15.37 11.19 8.85
CA ILE A 185 -14.37 11.21 9.93
C ILE A 185 -13.27 10.19 9.67
N ALA A 186 -13.62 8.98 9.19
CA ALA A 186 -12.64 7.97 8.80
C ALA A 186 -11.74 8.44 7.66
N CYS A 187 -12.30 9.11 6.63
CA CYS A 187 -11.55 9.73 5.55
C CYS A 187 -10.58 10.80 6.04
N LEU A 188 -11.03 11.67 6.95
CA LEU A 188 -10.17 12.70 7.55
C LEU A 188 -8.98 12.06 8.28
N GLY A 189 -9.24 11.06 9.11
CA GLY A 189 -8.19 10.31 9.81
C GLY A 189 -7.21 9.67 8.84
N PHE A 190 -7.71 9.03 7.78
CA PHE A 190 -6.87 8.34 6.81
C PHE A 190 -6.08 9.32 5.92
N ALA A 191 -6.62 10.50 5.62
CA ALA A 191 -5.92 11.55 4.88
C ALA A 191 -4.77 12.18 5.69
N ILE A 192 -5.00 12.47 7.00
CA ILE A 192 -3.96 12.95 7.91
C ILE A 192 -2.86 11.89 8.07
N TYR A 193 -3.25 10.63 8.24
CA TYR A 193 -2.34 9.50 8.29
C TYR A 193 -1.50 9.40 7.01
N GLY A 194 -2.13 9.45 5.83
CA GLY A 194 -1.45 9.36 4.54
C GLY A 194 -0.42 10.46 4.30
N MET A 195 -0.75 11.70 4.71
CA MET A 195 0.21 12.81 4.70
C MET A 195 1.44 12.49 5.57
N GLY A 196 1.21 12.01 6.79
CA GLY A 196 2.30 11.62 7.70
C GLY A 196 3.14 10.49 7.10
N CYS A 197 2.51 9.48 6.50
CA CYS A 197 3.18 8.31 5.92
C CYS A 197 4.12 8.68 4.75
N GLU A 198 3.67 9.54 3.83
CA GLU A 198 4.48 10.00 2.70
C GLU A 198 5.68 10.85 3.16
N ILE A 199 5.45 11.78 4.11
CA ILE A 199 6.54 12.58 4.69
C ILE A 199 7.53 11.69 5.46
N ALA A 200 7.05 10.66 6.17
CA ALA A 200 7.91 9.70 6.85
C ALA A 200 8.78 8.92 5.84
N GLY A 201 8.22 8.52 4.71
CA GLY A 201 8.96 7.79 3.67
C GLY A 201 10.19 8.54 3.16
N ILE A 202 10.03 9.81 2.78
CA ILE A 202 11.17 10.66 2.36
C ILE A 202 12.14 10.93 3.50
N THR A 203 11.64 11.10 4.73
CA THR A 203 12.47 11.33 5.91
C THR A 203 13.34 10.12 6.24
N VAL A 204 12.76 8.91 6.21
CA VAL A 204 13.47 7.64 6.47
C VAL A 204 14.57 7.40 5.43
N THR A 205 14.32 7.71 4.17
CA THR A 205 15.34 7.64 3.12
C THR A 205 16.54 8.54 3.45
N LYS A 206 16.29 9.78 3.88
CA LYS A 206 17.34 10.73 4.30
C LYS A 206 18.06 10.27 5.58
N VAL A 207 17.34 9.66 6.52
CA VAL A 207 17.94 9.03 7.74
C VAL A 207 18.93 7.93 7.34
N ILE A 208 18.50 7.01 6.46
CA ILE A 208 19.36 5.90 6.01
C ILE A 208 20.59 6.45 5.28
N ALA A 209 20.41 7.41 4.38
CA ALA A 209 21.52 8.06 3.70
C ALA A 209 22.53 8.65 4.71
N LYS A 210 22.06 9.39 5.72
CA LYS A 210 22.93 10.01 6.76
C LYS A 210 23.71 8.98 7.58
N TRP A 211 23.04 7.90 8.01
CA TRP A 211 23.67 6.91 8.90
C TRP A 211 24.55 5.90 8.16
N PHE A 212 24.31 5.65 6.86
CA PHE A 212 25.02 4.66 6.07
C PHE A 212 25.95 5.25 5.02
N THR A 213 26.19 6.57 5.03
CA THR A 213 27.22 7.18 4.17
C THR A 213 28.58 6.52 4.40
N GLY A 214 29.19 6.00 3.34
CA GLY A 214 30.46 5.25 3.41
C GLY A 214 30.33 3.80 3.90
N HIS A 215 29.11 3.29 4.04
CA HIS A 215 28.80 1.93 4.49
C HIS A 215 27.75 1.27 3.57
N GLU A 216 27.11 0.18 4.01
CA GLU A 216 26.19 -0.67 3.25
C GLU A 216 24.83 0.01 2.96
N MET A 217 24.81 1.19 2.36
CA MET A 217 23.60 2.03 2.17
C MET A 217 22.53 1.35 1.29
N ALA A 218 22.94 0.72 0.17
CA ALA A 218 22.01 0.05 -0.72
C ALA A 218 21.30 -1.12 -0.02
N LEU A 219 22.02 -1.90 0.79
CA LEU A 219 21.45 -2.98 1.59
C LEU A 219 20.47 -2.44 2.64
N ALA A 220 20.82 -1.35 3.32
CA ALA A 220 19.96 -0.72 4.32
C ALA A 220 18.64 -0.19 3.70
N MET A 221 18.71 0.48 2.56
CA MET A 221 17.53 0.94 1.81
C MET A 221 16.68 -0.24 1.33
N GLY A 222 17.31 -1.28 0.79
CA GLY A 222 16.59 -2.48 0.33
C GLY A 222 15.88 -3.20 1.48
N LEU A 223 16.51 -3.33 2.64
CA LEU A 223 15.91 -3.95 3.82
C LEU A 223 14.74 -3.14 4.38
N GLN A 224 14.84 -1.82 4.39
CA GLN A 224 13.74 -0.94 4.81
C GLN A 224 12.51 -1.13 3.91
N VAL A 225 12.71 -1.15 2.59
CA VAL A 225 11.60 -1.39 1.63
C VAL A 225 11.02 -2.79 1.82
N ALA A 226 11.85 -3.81 2.02
CA ALA A 226 11.40 -5.18 2.26
C ALA A 226 10.54 -5.27 3.54
N LEU A 227 10.97 -4.66 4.65
CA LEU A 227 10.21 -4.63 5.90
C LEU A 227 8.87 -3.87 5.75
N ALA A 228 8.83 -2.79 4.98
CA ALA A 228 7.59 -2.11 4.65
C ALA A 228 6.60 -3.06 3.94
N ARG A 229 7.06 -3.86 2.97
CA ARG A 229 6.23 -4.87 2.27
C ARG A 229 5.75 -5.99 3.19
N VAL A 230 6.55 -6.39 4.18
CA VAL A 230 6.10 -7.31 5.25
C VAL A 230 4.91 -6.70 6.01
N GLY A 231 4.91 -5.40 6.29
CA GLY A 231 3.78 -4.70 6.89
C GLY A 231 2.48 -4.87 6.10
N THR A 232 2.50 -4.60 4.79
CA THR A 232 1.35 -4.84 3.90
C THR A 232 0.89 -6.31 3.93
N ALA A 233 1.82 -7.26 3.85
CA ALA A 233 1.48 -8.67 3.90
C ALA A 233 0.83 -9.07 5.22
N CYS A 234 1.37 -8.58 6.34
CA CYS A 234 0.77 -8.81 7.67
C CYS A 234 -0.65 -8.24 7.77
N ALA A 235 -0.91 -7.06 7.18
CA ALA A 235 -2.25 -6.49 7.14
C ALA A 235 -3.22 -7.40 6.38
N LEU A 236 -2.84 -7.87 5.20
CA LEU A 236 -3.67 -8.74 4.38
C LEU A 236 -3.93 -10.11 5.02
N PHE A 237 -2.95 -10.64 5.77
CA PHE A 237 -3.08 -11.95 6.42
C PHE A 237 -3.85 -11.90 7.74
N PHE A 238 -3.64 -10.87 8.55
CA PHE A 238 -4.06 -10.90 9.95
C PHE A 238 -5.24 -9.96 10.27
N ALA A 239 -5.59 -9.00 9.40
CA ALA A 239 -6.64 -8.03 9.74
C ALA A 239 -8.00 -8.70 9.97
N LEU A 240 -8.45 -9.58 9.08
CA LEU A 240 -9.72 -10.26 9.24
C LEU A 240 -9.72 -11.26 10.42
N PRO A 241 -8.73 -12.14 10.60
CA PRO A 241 -8.63 -12.98 11.81
C PRO A 241 -8.63 -12.19 13.12
N ILE A 242 -7.97 -11.04 13.19
CA ILE A 242 -8.01 -10.16 14.37
C ILE A 242 -9.44 -9.62 14.59
N ALA A 243 -10.12 -9.18 13.53
CA ALA A 243 -11.49 -8.70 13.62
C ALA A 243 -12.46 -9.79 14.07
N GLN A 244 -12.31 -11.02 13.56
CA GLN A 244 -13.11 -12.19 13.94
C GLN A 244 -12.89 -12.57 15.41
N SER A 245 -11.64 -12.61 15.87
CA SER A 245 -11.32 -12.95 17.25
C SER A 245 -11.84 -11.92 18.27
N ALA A 246 -11.90 -10.64 17.87
CA ALA A 246 -12.38 -9.55 18.70
C ALA A 246 -13.88 -9.25 18.52
N GLY A 247 -14.53 -9.78 17.47
CA GLY A 247 -15.92 -9.51 17.13
C GLY A 247 -16.17 -8.10 16.58
N THR A 248 -15.13 -7.33 16.25
CA THR A 248 -15.25 -5.92 15.81
C THR A 248 -14.29 -5.58 14.69
N VAL A 249 -14.77 -4.77 13.74
CA VAL A 249 -13.95 -4.23 12.64
C VAL A 249 -12.87 -3.28 13.14
N SER A 250 -13.10 -2.63 14.28
CA SER A 250 -12.18 -1.64 14.85
C SER A 250 -10.91 -2.25 15.46
N ALA A 251 -10.92 -3.52 15.86
CA ALA A 251 -9.81 -4.16 16.56
C ALA A 251 -8.48 -4.17 15.77
N PRO A 252 -8.41 -4.60 14.50
CA PRO A 252 -7.17 -4.53 13.72
C PRO A 252 -6.72 -3.09 13.44
N VAL A 253 -7.66 -2.13 13.37
CA VAL A 253 -7.33 -0.71 13.24
C VAL A 253 -6.71 -0.18 14.53
N MET A 254 -7.26 -0.55 15.70
CA MET A 254 -6.70 -0.23 17.01
C MET A 254 -5.30 -0.83 17.19
N PHE A 255 -5.11 -2.08 16.79
CA PHE A 255 -3.79 -2.73 16.82
C PHE A 255 -2.76 -1.93 16.00
N GLY A 256 -3.10 -1.56 14.77
CA GLY A 256 -2.22 -0.75 13.91
C GLY A 256 -1.96 0.65 14.49
N ALA A 257 -2.97 1.33 15.05
CA ALA A 257 -2.81 2.63 15.71
C ALA A 257 -1.90 2.54 16.94
N SER A 258 -2.04 1.47 17.75
CA SER A 258 -1.18 1.22 18.90
C SER A 258 0.28 0.95 18.50
N ALA A 259 0.48 0.19 17.42
CA ALA A 259 1.81 -0.05 16.86
C ALA A 259 2.46 1.24 16.32
N LEU A 260 1.68 2.15 15.72
CA LEU A 260 2.17 3.47 15.29
C LEU A 260 2.52 4.38 16.48
N CYS A 261 1.81 4.26 17.61
CA CYS A 261 2.20 4.93 18.85
C CYS A 261 3.58 4.47 19.33
N ILE A 262 3.82 3.15 19.32
CA ILE A 262 5.14 2.58 19.63
C ILE A 262 6.18 3.08 18.61
N GLY A 263 5.83 3.17 17.33
CA GLY A 263 6.67 3.74 16.28
C GLY A 263 7.07 5.19 16.55
N LEU A 264 6.12 6.04 16.98
CA LEU A 264 6.38 7.43 17.38
C LEU A 264 7.37 7.50 18.56
N ILE A 265 7.13 6.71 19.61
CA ILE A 265 8.02 6.65 20.79
C ILE A 265 9.43 6.18 20.36
N SER A 266 9.49 5.16 19.53
CA SER A 266 10.77 4.64 19.00
C SER A 266 11.51 5.69 18.17
N TYR A 267 10.77 6.48 17.36
CA TYR A 267 11.36 7.56 16.59
C TYR A 267 11.91 8.70 17.46
N ILE A 268 11.26 9.00 18.59
CA ILE A 268 11.78 9.95 19.58
C ILE A 268 13.11 9.44 20.17
N VAL A 269 13.22 8.13 20.46
CA VAL A 269 14.49 7.49 20.88
C VAL A 269 15.55 7.62 19.78
N TYR A 270 15.18 7.39 18.52
CA TYR A 270 16.06 7.63 17.38
C TYR A 270 16.59 9.07 17.35
N CYS A 271 15.78 10.08 17.63
CA CYS A 271 16.19 11.48 17.66
C CYS A 271 17.34 11.74 18.67
N VAL A 272 17.31 11.04 19.81
CA VAL A 272 18.41 11.11 20.80
C VAL A 272 19.72 10.52 20.23
N MET A 273 19.59 9.39 19.51
CA MET A 273 20.73 8.77 18.84
C MET A 273 21.30 9.68 17.75
N ASP A 274 20.43 10.27 16.92
CA ASP A 274 20.81 11.16 15.83
C ASP A 274 21.48 12.45 16.33
N LYS A 275 21.02 13.00 17.46
CA LYS A 275 21.67 14.15 18.13
C LYS A 275 23.10 13.79 18.57
N LYS A 276 23.32 12.58 19.10
CA LYS A 276 24.66 12.10 19.47
C LYS A 276 25.55 11.92 18.24
N LEU A 277 24.98 11.47 17.10
CA LEU A 277 25.70 11.38 15.83
C LEU A 277 26.17 12.76 15.39
N ASP A 278 25.28 13.77 15.33
CA ASP A 278 25.64 15.13 14.93
C ASP A 278 26.76 15.71 15.81
N ASN A 279 26.67 15.53 17.13
CA ASN A 279 27.72 15.96 18.05
C ASN A 279 29.05 15.27 17.77
N SER A 280 29.04 14.00 17.35
CA SER A 280 30.27 13.27 16.99
C SER A 280 30.86 13.74 15.66
N ILE A 281 30.04 14.26 14.75
CA ILE A 281 30.44 14.81 13.45
C ILE A 281 30.94 16.25 13.62
N ALA A 282 30.19 17.10 14.34
CA ALA A 282 30.55 18.50 14.57
C ALA A 282 31.95 18.69 15.23
N ASN A 283 32.38 17.71 16.01
CA ASN A 283 33.71 17.71 16.58
C ASN A 283 34.86 17.39 15.57
N GLN A 284 34.53 17.09 14.31
CA GLN A 284 35.49 16.68 13.27
C GLN A 284 35.47 17.55 12.00
N GLU A 285 34.48 18.44 11.80
CA GLU A 285 34.33 19.13 10.52
C GLU A 285 35.10 20.45 10.39
N THR A 286 35.92 20.47 9.33
CA THR A 286 36.13 21.59 8.43
C THR A 286 35.46 21.25 7.09
N ALA A 287 34.44 22.05 6.70
CA ALA A 287 33.84 22.17 5.36
C ALA A 287 33.29 20.86 4.72
N GLY A 288 31.99 20.68 4.83
CA GLY A 288 31.19 19.77 3.99
C GLY A 288 30.53 20.51 2.83
N GLU A 289 30.52 19.89 1.66
CA GLU A 289 29.81 20.36 0.48
C GLU A 289 28.33 20.59 0.78
N SER A 290 27.82 21.80 0.53
CA SER A 290 26.40 22.11 0.61
C SER A 290 25.65 21.42 -0.52
N GLU A 291 24.68 20.55 -0.21
CA GLU A 291 23.73 20.08 -1.21
C GLU A 291 23.09 21.28 -1.90
N GLU A 292 23.20 21.36 -3.23
CA GLU A 292 22.60 22.45 -4.02
C GLU A 292 21.09 22.44 -3.85
N GLN A 293 20.55 23.54 -3.31
CA GLN A 293 19.12 23.72 -3.09
C GLN A 293 18.34 23.73 -4.40
N PHE A 294 17.13 23.17 -4.37
CA PHE A 294 16.14 23.23 -5.43
C PHE A 294 15.96 24.67 -5.97
N LYS A 295 16.02 24.84 -7.30
CA LYS A 295 15.72 26.10 -7.99
C LYS A 295 14.52 25.93 -8.91
N PHE A 296 13.62 26.90 -8.92
CA PHE A 296 12.44 26.90 -9.81
C PHE A 296 12.81 26.84 -11.31
N SER A 297 14.01 27.29 -11.69
CA SER A 297 14.54 27.14 -13.05
C SER A 297 14.68 25.69 -13.50
N ASP A 298 14.89 24.77 -12.56
CA ASP A 298 15.14 23.36 -12.83
C ASP A 298 13.85 22.65 -13.29
N LEU A 299 12.68 23.17 -12.88
CA LEU A 299 11.38 22.67 -13.31
C LEU A 299 11.19 22.75 -14.83
N LYS A 300 11.70 23.78 -15.50
CA LYS A 300 11.53 23.93 -16.95
C LYS A 300 12.17 22.78 -17.73
N VAL A 301 13.34 22.30 -17.30
CA VAL A 301 14.03 21.16 -17.94
C VAL A 301 13.22 19.89 -17.78
N ILE A 302 12.65 19.66 -16.59
CA ILE A 302 11.82 18.51 -16.28
C ILE A 302 10.53 18.53 -17.11
N PHE A 303 9.80 19.66 -17.09
CA PHE A 303 8.51 19.80 -17.78
C PHE A 303 8.60 19.74 -19.30
N CYS A 304 9.74 20.15 -19.90
CA CYS A 304 9.96 20.07 -21.34
C CYS A 304 10.42 18.68 -21.82
N ASN A 305 10.73 17.76 -20.92
CA ASN A 305 11.27 16.45 -21.28
C ASN A 305 10.14 15.43 -21.56
N LYS A 306 10.06 14.95 -22.80
CA LYS A 306 9.03 13.97 -23.21
C LYS A 306 9.19 12.61 -22.55
N GLY A 307 10.40 12.15 -22.34
CA GLY A 307 10.68 10.87 -21.67
C GLY A 307 10.24 10.89 -20.21
N PHE A 308 10.43 12.03 -19.54
CA PHE A 308 9.98 12.25 -18.17
C PHE A 308 8.46 12.08 -18.05
N TRP A 309 7.68 12.71 -18.91
CA TRP A 309 6.22 12.58 -18.86
C TRP A 309 5.73 11.16 -19.14
N LEU A 310 6.38 10.47 -20.08
CA LEU A 310 6.03 9.08 -20.37
C LEU A 310 6.31 8.16 -19.17
N ILE A 311 7.44 8.32 -18.48
CA ILE A 311 7.71 7.58 -17.24
C ILE A 311 6.70 7.97 -16.14
N THR A 312 6.39 9.24 -15.99
CA THR A 312 5.45 9.74 -14.99
C THR A 312 4.05 9.17 -15.19
N PHE A 313 3.53 9.18 -16.42
CA PHE A 313 2.23 8.60 -16.73
C PHE A 313 2.25 7.06 -16.67
N LEU A 314 3.36 6.42 -17.04
CA LEU A 314 3.51 4.98 -16.82
C LEU A 314 3.43 4.64 -15.33
N CYS A 315 4.12 5.40 -14.48
CA CYS A 315 4.07 5.24 -13.04
C CYS A 315 2.63 5.40 -12.52
N LEU A 316 1.94 6.49 -12.89
CA LEU A 316 0.54 6.73 -12.53
C LEU A 316 -0.34 5.53 -12.85
N ILE A 317 -0.39 5.12 -14.12
CA ILE A 317 -1.32 4.10 -14.62
C ILE A 317 -0.97 2.71 -14.09
N PHE A 318 0.32 2.37 -14.04
CA PHE A 318 0.78 1.07 -13.56
C PHE A 318 0.49 0.89 -12.06
N TYR A 319 0.81 1.87 -11.23
CA TYR A 319 0.55 1.83 -9.79
C TYR A 319 -0.94 1.89 -9.48
N ALA A 320 -1.72 2.66 -10.27
CA ALA A 320 -3.17 2.73 -10.15
C ALA A 320 -3.87 1.41 -10.52
N ALA A 321 -3.24 0.54 -11.33
CA ALA A 321 -3.77 -0.78 -11.62
C ALA A 321 -3.45 -1.83 -10.55
N VAL A 322 -2.48 -1.59 -9.66
CA VAL A 322 -2.03 -2.58 -8.67
C VAL A 322 -2.51 -2.27 -7.26
N PHE A 323 -2.21 -1.08 -6.73
CA PHE A 323 -2.54 -0.76 -5.34
C PHE A 323 -4.04 -0.59 -5.07
N PRO A 324 -4.81 0.14 -5.90
CA PRO A 324 -6.26 0.15 -5.77
C PRO A 324 -6.88 -1.25 -5.91
N PHE A 325 -6.38 -2.08 -6.82
CA PHE A 325 -6.84 -3.48 -6.94
C PHE A 325 -6.71 -4.24 -5.61
N LEU A 326 -5.57 -4.10 -4.90
CA LEU A 326 -5.36 -4.78 -3.61
C LEU A 326 -6.39 -4.41 -2.55
N LYS A 327 -7.01 -3.21 -2.62
CA LYS A 327 -8.05 -2.80 -1.67
C LYS A 327 -9.32 -3.64 -1.78
N PHE A 328 -9.60 -4.14 -2.99
CA PHE A 328 -10.79 -4.94 -3.31
C PHE A 328 -10.47 -6.43 -3.53
N ALA A 329 -9.18 -6.79 -3.53
CA ALA A 329 -8.75 -8.12 -3.92
C ALA A 329 -9.23 -9.22 -2.96
N THR A 330 -9.28 -8.96 -1.65
CA THR A 330 -9.73 -9.97 -0.67
C THR A 330 -11.19 -10.34 -0.91
N ASN A 331 -12.05 -9.35 -1.10
CA ASN A 331 -13.46 -9.59 -1.38
C ASN A 331 -13.70 -10.27 -2.74
N LEU A 332 -12.90 -9.90 -3.76
CA LEU A 332 -12.86 -10.62 -5.04
C LEU A 332 -12.53 -12.12 -4.84
N MET A 333 -11.58 -12.47 -3.97
CA MET A 333 -11.24 -13.88 -3.70
C MET A 333 -12.40 -14.63 -3.08
N ILE A 334 -13.14 -13.99 -2.18
CA ILE A 334 -14.30 -14.59 -1.52
C ILE A 334 -15.44 -14.79 -2.54
N ILE A 335 -15.88 -13.72 -3.18
CA ILE A 335 -17.09 -13.71 -4.01
C ILE A 335 -16.91 -14.48 -5.31
N LYS A 336 -15.79 -14.26 -6.01
CA LYS A 336 -15.58 -14.85 -7.33
C LYS A 336 -14.95 -16.23 -7.28
N TYR A 337 -14.00 -16.45 -6.37
CA TYR A 337 -13.20 -17.70 -6.34
C TYR A 337 -13.60 -18.64 -5.22
N GLY A 338 -14.62 -18.27 -4.41
CA GLY A 338 -15.12 -19.10 -3.31
C GLY A 338 -14.08 -19.40 -2.24
N VAL A 339 -13.09 -18.50 -2.05
CA VAL A 339 -12.07 -18.65 -1.02
C VAL A 339 -12.70 -18.33 0.33
N THR A 340 -12.43 -19.16 1.33
CA THR A 340 -12.92 -18.88 2.69
C THR A 340 -12.37 -17.56 3.22
N PRO A 341 -13.14 -16.77 3.96
CA PRO A 341 -12.72 -15.46 4.47
C PRO A 341 -11.35 -15.48 5.17
N ASP A 342 -11.09 -16.52 5.97
CA ASP A 342 -9.84 -16.68 6.73
C ASP A 342 -8.59 -16.76 5.83
N LEU A 343 -8.72 -17.32 4.63
CA LEU A 343 -7.65 -17.51 3.67
C LEU A 343 -7.65 -16.47 2.56
N ALA A 344 -8.75 -15.75 2.38
CA ALA A 344 -8.94 -14.84 1.24
C ALA A 344 -7.90 -13.72 1.17
N GLY A 345 -7.48 -13.18 2.31
CA GLY A 345 -6.42 -12.15 2.39
C GLY A 345 -5.02 -12.70 2.10
N MET A 346 -4.80 -14.01 2.28
CA MET A 346 -3.48 -14.62 2.04
C MET A 346 -3.10 -14.61 0.57
N ILE A 347 -4.07 -14.75 -0.35
CA ILE A 347 -3.81 -14.76 -1.79
C ILE A 347 -3.30 -13.39 -2.28
N PRO A 348 -3.99 -12.24 -2.04
CA PRO A 348 -3.43 -10.93 -2.34
C PRO A 348 -2.12 -10.64 -1.59
N GLY A 349 -1.95 -11.15 -0.39
CA GLY A 349 -0.72 -11.05 0.41
C GLY A 349 0.51 -11.69 -0.24
N LEU A 350 0.35 -12.59 -1.20
CA LEU A 350 1.48 -13.14 -1.99
C LEU A 350 2.19 -12.06 -2.81
N LEU A 351 1.49 -10.99 -3.22
CA LEU A 351 2.10 -9.92 -4.00
C LEU A 351 3.22 -9.20 -3.22
N PRO A 352 3.03 -8.64 -2.02
CA PRO A 352 4.10 -7.99 -1.28
C PRO A 352 5.24 -8.94 -0.91
N PHE A 353 4.96 -10.21 -0.60
CA PHE A 353 6.02 -11.20 -0.39
C PHE A 353 6.81 -11.50 -1.66
N GLY A 354 6.14 -11.68 -2.79
CA GLY A 354 6.80 -11.89 -4.07
C GLY A 354 7.67 -10.71 -4.47
N THR A 355 7.19 -9.49 -4.28
CA THR A 355 7.96 -8.27 -4.60
C THR A 355 9.22 -8.12 -3.76
N MET A 356 9.18 -8.51 -2.48
CA MET A 356 10.37 -8.49 -1.61
C MET A 356 11.52 -9.33 -2.16
N LEU A 357 11.20 -10.49 -2.75
CA LEU A 357 12.19 -11.42 -3.29
C LEU A 357 12.56 -11.10 -4.74
N LEU A 358 11.57 -10.80 -5.58
CA LEU A 358 11.74 -10.68 -7.03
C LEU A 358 12.28 -9.30 -7.45
N THR A 359 11.99 -8.22 -6.69
CA THR A 359 12.45 -6.87 -7.06
C THR A 359 13.98 -6.77 -7.10
N PRO A 360 14.75 -7.26 -6.12
CA PRO A 360 16.21 -7.29 -6.21
C PRO A 360 16.72 -8.17 -7.37
N LEU A 361 16.04 -9.29 -7.63
CA LEU A 361 16.40 -10.18 -8.74
C LEU A 361 16.25 -9.47 -10.10
N PHE A 362 15.10 -8.85 -10.34
CA PHE A 362 14.86 -8.12 -11.60
C PHE A 362 15.69 -6.83 -11.70
N GLY A 363 15.99 -6.17 -10.58
CA GLY A 363 16.94 -5.06 -10.55
C GLY A 363 18.34 -5.50 -11.01
N SER A 364 18.85 -6.61 -10.48
CA SER A 364 20.13 -7.17 -10.91
C SER A 364 20.11 -7.63 -12.39
N LEU A 365 18.97 -8.17 -12.84
CA LEU A 365 18.79 -8.55 -14.24
C LEU A 365 18.85 -7.31 -15.16
N TYR A 366 18.17 -6.24 -14.78
CA TYR A 366 18.19 -4.98 -15.51
C TYR A 366 19.60 -4.37 -15.54
N ASP A 367 20.30 -4.37 -14.42
CA ASP A 367 21.67 -3.83 -14.35
C ASP A 367 22.62 -4.52 -15.34
N LYS A 368 22.50 -5.85 -15.47
CA LYS A 368 23.35 -6.66 -16.37
C LYS A 368 22.92 -6.62 -17.83
N MET A 369 21.61 -6.76 -18.09
CA MET A 369 21.09 -6.93 -19.44
C MET A 369 20.69 -5.59 -20.08
N GLY A 370 20.44 -4.57 -19.29
CA GLY A 370 19.77 -3.36 -19.77
C GLY A 370 18.31 -3.66 -20.16
N LYS A 371 17.90 -3.16 -21.33
CA LYS A 371 16.58 -3.34 -21.93
C LYS A 371 15.42 -2.82 -21.08
N GLY A 372 15.63 -1.70 -20.38
CA GLY A 372 14.67 -1.15 -19.41
C GLY A 372 13.31 -0.87 -20.03
N ALA A 373 13.23 -0.20 -21.18
CA ALA A 373 11.96 0.05 -21.85
C ALA A 373 11.28 -1.25 -22.32
N THR A 374 12.08 -2.24 -22.76
CA THR A 374 11.56 -3.58 -23.12
C THR A 374 10.98 -4.30 -21.91
N LEU A 375 11.64 -4.26 -20.75
CA LEU A 375 11.13 -4.85 -19.50
C LEU A 375 9.83 -4.18 -19.05
N MET A 376 9.72 -2.85 -19.18
CA MET A 376 8.48 -2.12 -18.90
C MET A 376 7.34 -2.53 -19.83
N ILE A 377 7.60 -2.77 -21.12
CA ILE A 377 6.61 -3.29 -22.08
C ILE A 377 6.14 -4.68 -21.65
N ILE A 378 7.08 -5.62 -21.39
CA ILE A 378 6.75 -6.98 -20.96
C ILE A 378 5.89 -6.96 -19.70
N GLY A 379 6.30 -6.21 -18.68
CA GLY A 379 5.54 -6.09 -17.44
C GLY A 379 4.16 -5.48 -17.64
N SER A 380 4.02 -4.46 -18.49
CA SER A 380 2.71 -3.86 -18.79
C SER A 380 1.79 -4.82 -19.55
N VAL A 381 2.32 -5.64 -20.46
CA VAL A 381 1.57 -6.71 -21.14
C VAL A 381 1.11 -7.76 -20.14
N LEU A 382 1.99 -8.19 -19.24
CA LEU A 382 1.64 -9.15 -18.18
C LEU A 382 0.57 -8.56 -17.24
N LEU A 383 0.64 -7.27 -16.88
CA LEU A 383 -0.38 -6.59 -16.09
C LEU A 383 -1.75 -6.65 -16.77
N THR A 384 -1.78 -6.37 -18.09
CA THR A 384 -3.01 -6.47 -18.88
C THR A 384 -3.58 -7.89 -18.84
N ILE A 385 -2.74 -8.89 -19.09
CA ILE A 385 -3.15 -10.30 -19.07
C ILE A 385 -3.72 -10.68 -17.71
N VAL A 386 -3.06 -10.31 -16.60
CA VAL A 386 -3.52 -10.58 -15.24
C VAL A 386 -4.93 -10.05 -15.01
N HIS A 387 -5.17 -8.78 -15.33
CA HIS A 387 -6.49 -8.19 -15.08
C HIS A 387 -7.56 -8.69 -16.05
N VAL A 388 -7.19 -9.05 -17.30
CA VAL A 388 -8.10 -9.76 -18.22
C VAL A 388 -8.49 -11.12 -17.63
N LEU A 389 -7.54 -11.88 -17.10
CA LEU A 389 -7.82 -13.17 -16.45
C LEU A 389 -8.72 -13.01 -15.22
N PHE A 390 -8.53 -11.95 -14.42
CA PHE A 390 -9.44 -11.62 -13.32
C PHE A 390 -10.81 -11.14 -13.81
N ALA A 391 -10.93 -10.49 -14.97
CA ALA A 391 -12.21 -10.07 -15.53
C ALA A 391 -13.01 -11.24 -16.12
N MET A 392 -12.34 -12.23 -16.72
CA MET A 392 -13.02 -13.33 -17.40
C MET A 392 -13.75 -14.26 -16.42
N PRO A 393 -14.95 -14.77 -16.75
CA PRO A 393 -15.67 -15.76 -15.93
C PRO A 393 -15.13 -17.18 -16.16
N LEU A 394 -13.79 -17.34 -16.20
CA LEU A 394 -13.11 -18.60 -16.42
C LEU A 394 -12.49 -19.11 -15.12
N LEU A 395 -12.61 -20.43 -14.87
CA LEU A 395 -11.92 -21.10 -13.78
C LEU A 395 -12.06 -20.37 -12.42
N ASN A 396 -13.29 -20.19 -11.96
CA ASN A 396 -13.58 -19.57 -10.68
C ASN A 396 -13.18 -20.49 -9.50
N VAL A 397 -11.88 -20.82 -9.43
CA VAL A 397 -11.30 -21.71 -8.44
C VAL A 397 -10.08 -21.05 -7.78
N TRP A 398 -9.90 -21.28 -6.48
CA TRP A 398 -8.89 -20.61 -5.67
C TRP A 398 -7.45 -20.77 -6.19
N TRP A 399 -7.06 -21.93 -6.69
CA TRP A 399 -5.70 -22.17 -7.20
C TRP A 399 -5.40 -21.35 -8.45
N PHE A 400 -6.40 -21.07 -9.30
CA PHE A 400 -6.25 -20.19 -10.45
C PHE A 400 -5.98 -18.76 -9.99
N ALA A 401 -6.71 -18.25 -8.98
CA ALA A 401 -6.46 -16.96 -8.38
C ALA A 401 -5.03 -16.83 -7.83
N VAL A 402 -4.50 -17.89 -7.18
CA VAL A 402 -3.11 -17.94 -6.71
C VAL A 402 -2.12 -17.77 -7.85
N ILE A 403 -2.30 -18.49 -8.96
CA ILE A 403 -1.42 -18.38 -10.13
C ILE A 403 -1.44 -16.97 -10.70
N VAL A 404 -2.63 -16.39 -10.85
CA VAL A 404 -2.79 -15.01 -11.39
C VAL A 404 -2.17 -13.98 -10.45
N MET A 405 -2.31 -14.15 -9.11
CA MET A 405 -1.65 -13.28 -8.13
C MET A 405 -0.13 -13.39 -8.13
N ILE A 406 0.43 -14.59 -8.30
CA ILE A 406 1.88 -14.77 -8.47
C ILE A 406 2.34 -14.04 -9.74
N LEU A 407 1.60 -14.16 -10.84
CA LEU A 407 1.89 -13.44 -12.07
C LEU A 407 1.84 -11.93 -11.90
N LEU A 408 0.87 -11.41 -11.10
CA LEU A 408 0.82 -9.99 -10.73
C LEU A 408 2.04 -9.57 -9.92
N GLY A 409 2.50 -10.41 -8.98
CA GLY A 409 3.72 -10.17 -8.20
C GLY A 409 4.98 -10.08 -9.05
N ILE A 410 5.11 -10.98 -10.06
CA ILE A 410 6.19 -10.92 -11.05
C ILE A 410 6.13 -9.60 -11.82
N THR A 411 4.95 -9.23 -12.31
CA THR A 411 4.68 -8.01 -13.05
C THR A 411 5.06 -6.76 -12.25
N PHE A 412 4.61 -6.71 -10.98
CA PHE A 412 4.87 -5.58 -10.09
C PHE A 412 6.33 -5.50 -9.64
N SER A 413 7.07 -6.59 -9.66
CA SER A 413 8.51 -6.55 -9.41
C SER A 413 9.30 -6.11 -10.64
N LEU A 414 8.86 -6.50 -11.83
CA LEU A 414 9.58 -6.27 -13.09
C LEU A 414 9.57 -4.79 -13.50
N VAL A 415 8.39 -4.14 -13.54
CA VAL A 415 8.26 -2.77 -14.05
C VAL A 415 8.96 -1.75 -13.15
N PRO A 416 8.74 -1.70 -11.83
CA PRO A 416 9.45 -0.75 -10.97
C PRO A 416 10.97 -0.94 -10.97
N SER A 417 11.46 -2.17 -11.08
CA SER A 417 12.90 -2.47 -11.16
C SER A 417 13.58 -1.86 -12.38
N ALA A 418 12.85 -1.66 -13.47
CA ALA A 418 13.34 -0.99 -14.68
C ALA A 418 13.01 0.50 -14.70
N MET A 419 11.83 0.90 -14.23
CA MET A 419 11.29 2.25 -14.33
C MET A 419 12.06 3.24 -13.44
N TRP A 420 12.24 2.93 -12.16
CA TRP A 420 12.89 3.85 -11.24
C TRP A 420 14.34 4.16 -11.59
N PRO A 421 15.19 3.16 -11.95
CA PRO A 421 16.55 3.43 -12.41
C PRO A 421 16.63 4.10 -13.79
N SER A 422 15.52 4.12 -14.55
CA SER A 422 15.46 4.82 -15.83
C SER A 422 15.32 6.34 -15.68
N VAL A 423 14.80 6.85 -14.57
CA VAL A 423 14.63 8.28 -14.33
C VAL A 423 15.96 9.05 -14.39
N PRO A 424 17.06 8.59 -13.72
CA PRO A 424 18.37 9.24 -13.80
C PRO A 424 18.99 9.24 -15.20
N LYS A 425 18.56 8.36 -16.11
CA LYS A 425 19.01 8.37 -17.51
C LYS A 425 18.34 9.46 -18.35
N ILE A 426 17.17 9.94 -17.89
CA ILE A 426 16.35 10.93 -18.62
C ILE A 426 16.54 12.33 -18.04
N ILE A 427 16.66 12.44 -16.72
CA ILE A 427 16.78 13.71 -16.00
C ILE A 427 18.17 13.82 -15.38
N PRO A 428 18.85 14.97 -15.50
CA PRO A 428 20.13 15.20 -14.85
C PRO A 428 20.07 14.98 -13.34
N MET A 429 21.12 14.42 -12.75
CA MET A 429 21.23 14.09 -11.33
C MET A 429 20.87 15.27 -10.41
N LYS A 430 21.26 16.50 -10.82
CA LYS A 430 20.98 17.75 -10.10
C LYS A 430 19.49 18.03 -9.90
N GLN A 431 18.61 17.52 -10.79
CA GLN A 431 17.16 17.76 -10.79
C GLN A 431 16.35 16.54 -10.40
N LEU A 432 17.02 15.46 -9.99
CA LEU A 432 16.42 14.17 -9.79
C LEU A 432 15.41 14.17 -8.63
N GLY A 433 15.72 14.88 -7.55
CA GLY A 433 14.81 15.01 -6.39
C GLY A 433 13.48 15.65 -6.78
N SER A 434 13.51 16.73 -7.56
CA SER A 434 12.30 17.40 -8.07
C SER A 434 11.53 16.51 -9.04
N ALA A 435 12.24 15.76 -9.89
CA ALA A 435 11.62 14.81 -10.81
C ALA A 435 10.86 13.72 -10.06
N TYR A 436 11.47 13.10 -9.05
CA TYR A 436 10.80 12.10 -8.22
C TYR A 436 9.60 12.67 -7.45
N ALA A 437 9.71 13.87 -6.89
CA ALA A 437 8.60 14.52 -6.21
C ALA A 437 7.38 14.70 -7.13
N ILE A 438 7.59 15.12 -8.38
CA ILE A 438 6.52 15.27 -9.38
C ILE A 438 5.92 13.90 -9.74
N ILE A 439 6.77 12.89 -9.95
CA ILE A 439 6.30 11.52 -10.27
C ILE A 439 5.43 11.00 -9.12
N PHE A 440 5.88 11.10 -7.87
CA PHE A 440 5.11 10.65 -6.70
C PHE A 440 3.81 11.44 -6.52
N TYR A 441 3.83 12.76 -6.76
CA TYR A 441 2.62 13.58 -6.71
C TYR A 441 1.57 13.09 -7.71
N ILE A 442 1.96 12.89 -8.96
CA ILE A 442 1.06 12.41 -10.03
C ILE A 442 0.60 10.97 -9.76
N GLN A 443 1.48 10.11 -9.24
CA GLN A 443 1.13 8.76 -8.79
C GLN A 443 0.03 8.78 -7.72
N ASN A 444 0.13 9.67 -6.73
CA ASN A 444 -0.86 9.81 -5.66
C ASN A 444 -2.24 10.23 -6.18
N ILE A 445 -2.33 10.95 -7.31
CA ILE A 445 -3.63 11.22 -7.97
C ILE A 445 -4.32 9.91 -8.34
N GLY A 446 -3.60 8.97 -8.98
CA GLY A 446 -4.14 7.66 -9.31
C GLY A 446 -4.54 6.84 -8.09
N LEU A 447 -3.67 6.80 -7.08
CA LEU A 447 -3.93 6.08 -5.83
C LEU A 447 -5.14 6.62 -5.05
N SER A 448 -5.48 7.91 -5.23
CA SER A 448 -6.62 8.54 -4.57
C SER A 448 -7.91 8.40 -5.38
N MET A 449 -7.86 8.61 -6.71
CA MET A 449 -9.06 8.67 -7.55
C MET A 449 -9.54 7.29 -8.00
N VAL A 450 -8.62 6.35 -8.24
CA VAL A 450 -9.01 5.03 -8.77
C VAL A 450 -9.79 4.19 -7.76
N PRO A 451 -9.50 4.15 -6.44
CA PRO A 451 -10.37 3.47 -5.48
C PRO A 451 -11.81 4.00 -5.49
N VAL A 452 -11.99 5.32 -5.63
CA VAL A 452 -13.33 5.95 -5.74
C VAL A 452 -14.04 5.47 -7.00
N LEU A 453 -13.35 5.48 -8.14
CA LEU A 453 -13.91 4.98 -9.40
C LEU A 453 -14.33 3.51 -9.27
N ILE A 454 -13.46 2.66 -8.77
CA ILE A 454 -13.70 1.21 -8.66
C ILE A 454 -14.81 0.91 -7.64
N GLY A 455 -14.82 1.60 -6.49
CA GLY A 455 -15.88 1.44 -5.48
C GLY A 455 -17.26 1.78 -6.05
N ASN A 456 -17.38 2.86 -6.83
CA ASN A 456 -18.64 3.22 -7.51
C ASN A 456 -19.04 2.20 -8.58
N VAL A 457 -18.08 1.66 -9.33
CA VAL A 457 -18.34 0.61 -10.33
C VAL A 457 -18.76 -0.68 -9.64
N ILE A 458 -18.15 -1.06 -8.53
CA ILE A 458 -18.57 -2.22 -7.72
C ILE A 458 -20.01 -2.00 -7.22
N ALA A 459 -20.31 -0.84 -6.64
CA ALA A 459 -21.65 -0.51 -6.16
C ALA A 459 -22.70 -0.64 -7.27
N ALA A 460 -22.40 -0.16 -8.47
CA ALA A 460 -23.30 -0.26 -9.62
C ALA A 460 -23.48 -1.69 -10.19
N ASN A 461 -22.55 -2.61 -9.87
CA ASN A 461 -22.58 -4.01 -10.31
C ASN A 461 -22.84 -4.99 -9.16
N THR A 462 -23.37 -4.52 -8.04
CA THR A 462 -23.80 -5.34 -6.91
C THR A 462 -25.33 -5.42 -6.89
N ASN A 463 -25.89 -6.61 -7.08
CA ASN A 463 -27.31 -6.88 -7.05
C ASN A 463 -27.60 -8.02 -6.07
N ASP A 464 -28.60 -7.86 -5.22
CA ASP A 464 -29.06 -8.88 -4.26
C ASP A 464 -27.92 -9.53 -3.44
N GLY A 465 -26.94 -8.72 -3.04
CA GLY A 465 -25.78 -9.18 -2.24
C GLY A 465 -24.68 -9.90 -3.03
N THR A 466 -24.83 -10.06 -4.33
CA THR A 466 -23.77 -10.60 -5.22
C THR A 466 -23.15 -9.49 -6.05
N THR A 467 -21.81 -9.50 -6.15
CA THR A 467 -21.05 -8.51 -6.92
C THR A 467 -20.44 -9.15 -8.16
N ASP A 468 -20.72 -8.55 -9.33
CA ASP A 468 -20.02 -8.89 -10.57
C ASP A 468 -18.73 -8.07 -10.70
N TYR A 469 -17.60 -8.73 -10.58
CA TYR A 469 -16.28 -8.11 -10.69
C TYR A 469 -15.76 -7.97 -12.14
N THR A 470 -16.54 -8.39 -13.15
CA THR A 470 -16.11 -8.33 -14.57
C THR A 470 -15.79 -6.90 -15.00
N MET A 471 -16.68 -5.95 -14.70
CA MET A 471 -16.49 -4.54 -15.09
C MET A 471 -15.35 -3.87 -14.29
N PRO A 472 -15.28 -3.96 -12.95
CA PRO A 472 -14.15 -3.45 -12.18
C PRO A 472 -12.78 -3.96 -12.67
N MET A 473 -12.65 -5.26 -12.93
CA MET A 473 -11.40 -5.86 -13.41
C MET A 473 -11.08 -5.46 -14.86
N SER A 474 -12.09 -5.24 -15.70
CA SER A 474 -11.90 -4.72 -17.07
C SER A 474 -11.31 -3.30 -17.09
N ILE A 475 -11.66 -2.47 -16.11
CA ILE A 475 -11.05 -1.13 -15.95
C ILE A 475 -9.56 -1.25 -15.62
N PHE A 476 -9.17 -2.15 -14.72
CA PHE A 476 -7.76 -2.40 -14.43
C PHE A 476 -7.02 -2.99 -15.65
N ALA A 477 -7.67 -3.85 -16.44
CA ALA A 477 -7.11 -4.35 -17.69
C ALA A 477 -6.88 -3.21 -18.71
N LEU A 478 -7.80 -2.25 -18.79
CA LEU A 478 -7.63 -1.04 -19.61
C LEU A 478 -6.42 -0.22 -19.16
N PHE A 479 -6.21 -0.05 -17.86
CA PHE A 479 -4.99 0.61 -17.36
C PHE A 479 -3.74 -0.14 -17.78
N GLY A 480 -3.73 -1.47 -17.71
CA GLY A 480 -2.66 -2.30 -18.25
C GLY A 480 -2.40 -2.04 -19.73
N ALA A 481 -3.44 -2.01 -20.56
CA ALA A 481 -3.33 -1.72 -22.00
C ALA A 481 -2.77 -0.31 -22.28
N ILE A 482 -3.22 0.70 -21.53
CA ILE A 482 -2.66 2.07 -21.59
C ILE A 482 -1.18 2.07 -21.21
N ALA A 483 -0.81 1.33 -20.16
CA ALA A 483 0.59 1.19 -19.74
C ALA A 483 1.47 0.57 -20.85
N VAL A 484 0.95 -0.41 -21.61
CA VAL A 484 1.65 -0.97 -22.79
C VAL A 484 1.89 0.11 -23.83
N VAL A 485 0.87 0.90 -24.20
CA VAL A 485 1.01 1.98 -25.19
C VAL A 485 2.07 3.00 -24.73
N ILE A 486 2.01 3.44 -23.47
CA ILE A 486 2.98 4.39 -22.91
C ILE A 486 4.40 3.81 -22.92
N SER A 487 4.58 2.55 -22.54
CA SER A 487 5.89 1.88 -22.54
C SER A 487 6.48 1.74 -23.95
N VAL A 488 5.64 1.46 -24.96
CA VAL A 488 6.05 1.42 -26.37
C VAL A 488 6.46 2.81 -26.85
N LEU A 489 5.67 3.84 -26.52
CA LEU A 489 6.01 5.23 -26.84
C LEU A 489 7.33 5.66 -26.17
N LEU A 490 7.56 5.25 -24.92
CA LEU A 490 8.81 5.51 -24.20
C LEU A 490 9.99 4.89 -24.92
N LYS A 491 9.88 3.65 -25.40
CA LYS A 491 10.93 2.98 -26.17
C LYS A 491 11.23 3.69 -27.50
N ILE A 492 10.19 4.19 -28.18
CA ILE A 492 10.35 4.96 -29.42
C ILE A 492 11.05 6.29 -29.15
N VAL A 493 10.67 7.00 -28.08
CA VAL A 493 11.27 8.27 -27.67
C VAL A 493 12.71 8.06 -27.20
N ASP A 494 13.00 6.99 -26.44
CA ASP A 494 14.36 6.61 -26.05
C ASP A 494 15.28 6.44 -27.27
N LYS A 495 14.81 5.72 -28.30
CA LYS A 495 15.58 5.55 -29.54
C LYS A 495 15.84 6.87 -30.27
N LYS A 496 14.89 7.84 -30.24
CA LYS A 496 15.02 9.15 -30.89
C LYS A 496 15.91 10.14 -30.12
N GLN A 497 15.81 10.12 -28.78
CA GLN A 497 16.47 11.06 -27.89
C GLN A 497 17.81 10.54 -27.35
N GLY A 498 18.05 9.23 -27.43
CA GLY A 498 19.29 8.61 -27.00
C GLY A 498 19.48 8.56 -25.49
N TYR A 499 18.40 8.42 -24.68
CA TYR A 499 18.51 8.32 -23.22
C TYR A 499 19.29 7.09 -22.75
N GLY A 500 19.29 6.02 -23.55
CA GLY A 500 20.02 4.80 -23.24
C GLY A 500 19.26 3.86 -22.25
N LEU A 501 17.93 3.87 -22.29
CA LEU A 501 17.11 2.99 -21.45
C LEU A 501 17.30 1.50 -21.75
N GLU A 502 17.73 1.19 -22.99
CA GLU A 502 18.03 -0.18 -23.41
C GLU A 502 19.47 -0.63 -23.10
N LYS A 503 20.34 0.27 -22.61
CA LYS A 503 21.72 -0.05 -22.25
C LYS A 503 21.80 -0.58 -20.83
N SER A 504 22.72 -1.53 -20.60
CA SER A 504 23.07 -2.02 -19.27
C SER A 504 23.59 -0.89 -18.36
N ASN A 505 23.45 -1.03 -17.06
CA ASN A 505 24.01 -0.10 -16.07
C ASN A 505 25.43 -0.50 -15.66
N ILE A 506 25.78 -1.77 -15.85
CA ILE A 506 27.10 -2.35 -15.55
C ILE A 506 27.69 -2.85 -16.86
N GLU A 507 28.93 -2.46 -17.17
CA GLU A 507 29.71 -2.96 -18.30
C GLU A 507 30.28 -4.35 -18.04
#